data_17777ac9640d27bc8261b92c919ef3ae
#
_entry.id   17777ac9640d27bc8261b92c919ef3ae
#
_cell.length_a   1.000
_cell.length_b   1.000
_cell.length_c   1.000
_cell.angle_alpha   90.00
_cell.angle_beta   90.00
_cell.angle_gamma   90.00
#
_symmetry.space_group_name_H-M   'P 1'
#
loop_
_entity.id
_entity.type
_entity.pdbx_description
1 polymer ?
#
loop_
_entity_poly.entity_id
_entity_poly.type
_entity_poly.pdbx_seq_one_letter_code
_entity_poly.pdbx_strand_id
1 'polypeptide(L)'
;MAYHRKVTAKKIEVRLVDVFTNEPFQGNPLVVVLYGENLTVEEKTAIVREMNASKAAFIGDSNDGKSDFKVTSYSALEEIKCDYHCLIGSAFVMIADKQVTLKDGPTNVLTVQTDGGVFPLLVNTKGRDLQGIMIMLDWNEKAEFRRIDYDNSMMAEALGLESEDIRRDVLIQAVKMNHWSVMVPVTSRDVLGKVVKNRSKLVNLALENNVEFICLFYVNEAQAESKIYTRVFNPSASMNGSSDNFEDVITGLSNPGIAAYMYEHKLIPTSGSKIITTFVQQSKDGRIGEIVVEMVTVNEIIKEIYIGGKATSVLDGKMRLTQY
;
A
#
# COMPACT_ATOMS: atom_id res chain seq x y z
N MET A 1 46.54 26.18 -15.19
CA MET A 1 45.79 26.48 -13.96
C MET A 1 44.48 25.71 -14.01
N ALA A 2 44.35 24.66 -13.19
CA ALA A 2 43.11 23.87 -13.12
C ALA A 2 42.08 24.66 -12.26
N TYR A 3 40.97 25.04 -12.88
CA TYR A 3 39.85 25.67 -12.18
C TYR A 3 39.21 24.61 -11.25
N HIS A 4 39.59 24.65 -9.97
CA HIS A 4 38.83 23.93 -8.95
C HIS A 4 37.54 24.71 -8.69
N ARG A 5 36.46 24.38 -9.40
CA ARG A 5 35.11 24.77 -9.02
C ARG A 5 34.87 24.16 -7.62
N LYS A 6 34.67 24.99 -6.60
CA LYS A 6 34.18 24.53 -5.31
C LYS A 6 32.78 23.98 -5.52
N VAL A 7 32.67 22.68 -5.64
CA VAL A 7 31.37 21.98 -5.65
C VAL A 7 30.87 21.97 -4.22
N THR A 8 29.84 22.73 -3.91
CA THR A 8 29.16 22.70 -2.62
C THR A 8 28.20 21.54 -2.63
N ALA A 9 28.53 20.46 -1.92
CA ALA A 9 27.63 19.33 -1.75
C ALA A 9 26.53 19.69 -0.74
N LYS A 10 25.28 19.73 -1.19
CA LYS A 10 24.08 19.78 -0.32
C LYS A 10 23.96 18.43 0.37
N LYS A 11 23.79 18.42 1.70
CA LYS A 11 23.49 17.20 2.46
C LYS A 11 22.00 17.18 2.76
N ILE A 12 21.35 16.06 2.44
CA ILE A 12 19.94 15.80 2.78
C ILE A 12 19.85 14.65 3.78
N GLU A 13 18.86 14.72 4.65
CA GLU A 13 18.58 13.65 5.62
C GLU A 13 17.66 12.62 5.02
N VAL A 14 18.03 11.36 5.13
CA VAL A 14 17.31 10.22 4.56
C VAL A 14 17.03 9.21 5.66
N ARG A 15 15.82 8.66 5.63
CA ARG A 15 15.41 7.52 6.45
C ARG A 15 15.00 6.39 5.51
N LEU A 16 15.39 5.16 5.84
CA LEU A 16 14.80 3.96 5.27
C LEU A 16 13.90 3.34 6.33
N VAL A 17 12.65 3.17 6.02
CA VAL A 17 11.66 2.58 6.90
C VAL A 17 10.98 1.42 6.20
N ASP A 18 10.60 0.40 6.95
CA ASP A 18 9.75 -0.67 6.48
C ASP A 18 8.32 -0.42 6.95
N VAL A 19 7.38 -0.27 6.02
CA VAL A 19 5.97 0.01 6.30
C VAL A 19 5.17 -1.28 6.24
N PHE A 20 4.06 -1.33 6.98
CA PHE A 20 3.21 -2.51 7.16
C PHE A 20 3.89 -3.66 7.92
N THR A 21 4.79 -3.31 8.83
CA THR A 21 5.48 -4.26 9.70
C THR A 21 5.97 -3.58 10.99
N ASN A 22 6.25 -4.39 12.00
CA ASN A 22 6.97 -3.95 13.19
C ASN A 22 8.37 -4.57 13.28
N GLU A 23 8.80 -5.32 12.26
CA GLU A 23 10.09 -6.00 12.19
C GLU A 23 10.92 -5.42 11.04
N PRO A 24 12.17 -5.00 11.28
CA PRO A 24 13.08 -4.57 10.22
C PRO A 24 13.29 -5.68 9.19
N PHE A 25 13.47 -5.28 7.92
CA PHE A 25 13.65 -6.18 6.77
C PHE A 25 12.42 -6.99 6.38
N GLN A 26 11.27 -6.63 6.94
CA GLN A 26 9.94 -7.10 6.55
C GLN A 26 9.14 -5.94 5.94
N GLY A 27 7.85 -6.15 5.65
CA GLY A 27 6.99 -5.08 5.12
C GLY A 27 7.43 -4.54 3.75
N ASN A 28 7.04 -3.31 3.47
CA ASN A 28 7.34 -2.62 2.22
C ASN A 28 8.35 -1.48 2.49
N PRO A 29 9.59 -1.55 1.94
CA PRO A 29 10.60 -0.54 2.18
C PRO A 29 10.22 0.80 1.53
N LEU A 30 10.47 1.89 2.25
CA LEU A 30 10.23 3.26 1.83
C LEU A 30 11.44 4.13 2.16
N VAL A 31 11.89 4.87 1.18
CA VAL A 31 12.85 5.96 1.37
C VAL A 31 12.08 7.24 1.71
N VAL A 32 12.41 7.85 2.84
CA VAL A 32 11.83 9.12 3.30
C VAL A 32 12.94 10.16 3.36
N VAL A 33 12.76 11.28 2.67
CA VAL A 33 13.70 12.41 2.63
C VAL A 33 13.11 13.55 3.45
N LEU A 34 13.82 13.97 4.48
CA LEU A 34 13.43 15.12 5.29
C LEU A 34 13.86 16.43 4.62
N TYR A 35 13.05 17.48 4.78
CA TYR A 35 13.29 18.81 4.22
C TYR A 35 13.48 18.78 2.69
N GLY A 36 12.67 17.91 2.02
CA GLY A 36 12.78 17.65 0.58
C GLY A 36 12.02 18.63 -0.31
N GLU A 37 11.34 19.65 0.24
CA GLU A 37 10.53 20.63 -0.49
C GLU A 37 11.34 21.47 -1.48
N ASN A 38 12.62 21.71 -1.17
CA ASN A 38 13.53 22.52 -2.01
C ASN A 38 14.33 21.70 -3.04
N LEU A 39 13.99 20.42 -3.23
CA LEU A 39 14.59 19.56 -4.25
C LEU A 39 13.83 19.72 -5.56
N THR A 40 14.57 19.76 -6.68
CA THR A 40 13.95 19.74 -8.01
C THR A 40 13.36 18.36 -8.32
N VAL A 41 12.49 18.27 -9.33
CA VAL A 41 11.91 17.01 -9.79
C VAL A 41 13.02 16.03 -10.21
N GLU A 42 14.04 16.53 -10.90
CA GLU A 42 15.20 15.75 -11.36
C GLU A 42 16.01 15.20 -10.17
N GLU A 43 16.21 16.00 -9.12
CA GLU A 43 16.88 15.56 -7.88
C GLU A 43 16.05 14.48 -7.17
N LYS A 44 14.74 14.67 -7.05
CA LYS A 44 13.84 13.70 -6.41
C LYS A 44 13.82 12.37 -7.14
N THR A 45 13.63 12.36 -8.46
CA THR A 45 13.64 11.14 -9.26
C THR A 45 15.03 10.47 -9.30
N ALA A 46 16.12 11.27 -9.27
CA ALA A 46 17.47 10.73 -9.17
C ALA A 46 17.71 10.01 -7.82
N ILE A 47 17.20 10.57 -6.71
CA ILE A 47 17.28 9.93 -5.39
C ILE A 47 16.56 8.58 -5.39
N VAL A 48 15.36 8.50 -5.98
CA VAL A 48 14.61 7.25 -6.08
C VAL A 48 15.41 6.18 -6.84
N ARG A 49 16.02 6.57 -7.98
CA ARG A 49 16.86 5.67 -8.78
C ARG A 49 18.12 5.21 -8.03
N GLU A 50 18.83 6.15 -7.40
CA GLU A 50 20.07 5.86 -6.66
C GLU A 50 19.83 4.91 -5.49
N MET A 51 18.70 5.07 -4.80
CA MET A 51 18.28 4.21 -3.70
C MET A 51 17.70 2.87 -4.16
N ASN A 52 17.59 2.65 -5.47
CA ASN A 52 16.92 1.48 -6.07
C ASN A 52 15.56 1.20 -5.43
N ALA A 53 14.82 2.28 -5.12
CA ALA A 53 13.51 2.20 -4.47
C ALA A 53 12.40 2.24 -5.52
N SER A 54 11.26 1.59 -5.24
CA SER A 54 10.07 1.71 -6.09
C SER A 54 9.51 3.12 -6.06
N LYS A 55 9.60 3.78 -4.90
CA LYS A 55 9.18 5.16 -4.66
C LYS A 55 9.87 5.74 -3.42
N ALA A 56 9.84 7.06 -3.30
CA ALA A 56 10.29 7.78 -2.12
C ALA A 56 9.30 8.89 -1.75
N ALA A 57 9.25 9.20 -0.46
CA ALA A 57 8.50 10.31 0.10
C ALA A 57 9.45 11.46 0.46
N PHE A 58 9.04 12.68 0.14
CA PHE A 58 9.78 13.91 0.43
C PHE A 58 8.92 14.77 1.35
N ILE A 59 9.38 14.95 2.59
CA ILE A 59 8.69 15.73 3.60
C ILE A 59 9.16 17.17 3.56
N GLY A 60 8.22 18.10 3.70
CA GLY A 60 8.44 19.53 3.81
C GLY A 60 7.36 20.20 4.63
N ASP A 61 7.47 21.53 4.76
CA ASP A 61 6.47 22.33 5.45
C ASP A 61 5.16 22.39 4.65
N SER A 62 4.04 22.32 5.36
CA SER A 62 2.73 22.55 4.72
C SER A 62 2.59 24.02 4.32
N ASN A 63 1.88 24.26 3.22
CA ASN A 63 1.64 25.61 2.71
C ASN A 63 0.15 26.03 2.78
N ASP A 64 -0.71 25.17 3.35
CA ASP A 64 -2.14 25.42 3.53
C ASP A 64 -2.48 26.05 4.89
N GLY A 65 -1.51 26.17 5.79
CA GLY A 65 -1.67 26.72 7.14
C GLY A 65 -2.55 25.90 8.08
N LYS A 66 -2.86 24.64 7.71
CA LYS A 66 -3.74 23.75 8.47
C LYS A 66 -3.15 22.37 8.70
N SER A 67 -2.37 21.86 7.72
CA SER A 67 -1.76 20.55 7.80
C SER A 67 -0.48 20.59 8.64
N ASP A 68 -0.20 19.49 9.33
CA ASP A 68 0.99 19.35 10.18
C ASP A 68 2.28 19.35 9.37
N PHE A 69 2.25 18.76 8.17
CA PHE A 69 3.36 18.74 7.21
C PHE A 69 2.85 18.41 5.79
N LYS A 70 3.74 18.58 4.80
CA LYS A 70 3.49 18.20 3.41
C LYS A 70 4.33 17.00 3.02
N VAL A 71 3.75 16.09 2.22
CA VAL A 71 4.45 14.97 1.58
C VAL A 71 4.26 15.05 0.08
N THR A 72 5.36 14.98 -0.68
CA THR A 72 5.33 14.69 -2.11
C THR A 72 5.95 13.33 -2.35
N SER A 73 5.34 12.53 -3.22
CA SER A 73 5.78 11.16 -3.50
C SER A 73 6.27 11.04 -4.94
N TYR A 74 7.38 10.35 -5.14
CA TYR A 74 7.98 10.17 -6.46
C TYR A 74 8.34 8.71 -6.71
N SER A 75 8.07 8.27 -7.94
CA SER A 75 8.73 7.09 -8.54
C SER A 75 10.04 7.51 -9.19
N ALA A 76 10.76 6.56 -9.78
CA ALA A 76 11.95 6.86 -10.58
C ALA A 76 11.66 7.68 -11.86
N LEU A 77 10.39 7.77 -12.27
CA LEU A 77 9.95 8.39 -13.52
C LEU A 77 9.18 9.69 -13.30
N GLU A 78 8.28 9.71 -12.31
CA GLU A 78 7.30 10.79 -12.16
C GLU A 78 6.84 10.98 -10.72
N GLU A 79 6.13 12.06 -10.50
CA GLU A 79 5.43 12.35 -9.26
C GLU A 79 4.16 11.50 -9.12
N ILE A 80 3.92 11.02 -7.91
CA ILE A 80 2.72 10.30 -7.51
C ILE A 80 1.88 11.22 -6.63
N LYS A 81 0.70 11.63 -7.09
CA LYS A 81 -0.13 12.64 -6.40
C LYS A 81 -0.54 12.24 -4.98
N CYS A 82 -0.81 10.96 -4.76
CA CYS A 82 -1.12 10.41 -3.45
C CYS A 82 -0.70 8.94 -3.39
N ASP A 83 0.01 8.58 -2.34
CA ASP A 83 0.41 7.20 -2.07
C ASP A 83 0.32 6.92 -0.57
N TYR A 84 -0.56 6.00 -0.18
CA TYR A 84 -0.83 5.68 1.23
C TYR A 84 0.38 5.09 1.94
N HIS A 85 1.21 4.31 1.24
CA HIS A 85 2.47 3.78 1.76
C HIS A 85 3.43 4.92 2.13
N CYS A 86 3.57 5.92 1.24
CA CYS A 86 4.36 7.12 1.50
C CYS A 86 3.81 7.93 2.67
N LEU A 87 2.49 8.09 2.78
CA LEU A 87 1.86 8.85 3.87
C LEU A 87 2.08 8.18 5.23
N ILE A 88 1.87 6.86 5.32
CA ILE A 88 2.05 6.10 6.57
C ILE A 88 3.52 6.14 7.01
N GLY A 89 4.45 5.87 6.09
CA GLY A 89 5.88 5.88 6.39
C GLY A 89 6.41 7.26 6.76
N SER A 90 5.92 8.32 6.10
CA SER A 90 6.27 9.70 6.44
C SER A 90 5.76 10.10 7.83
N ALA A 91 4.51 9.77 8.15
CA ALA A 91 3.95 10.05 9.47
C ALA A 91 4.71 9.29 10.57
N PHE A 92 5.09 8.02 10.30
CA PHE A 92 5.94 7.27 11.21
C PHE A 92 7.27 7.99 11.47
N VAL A 93 7.97 8.45 10.44
CA VAL A 93 9.25 9.17 10.55
C VAL A 93 9.07 10.46 11.35
N MET A 94 8.05 11.25 11.05
CA MET A 94 7.75 12.51 11.76
C MET A 94 7.49 12.29 13.26
N ILE A 95 6.85 11.18 13.62
CA ILE A 95 6.62 10.79 15.01
C ILE A 95 7.93 10.28 15.66
N ALA A 96 8.65 9.38 15.00
CA ALA A 96 9.87 8.77 15.51
C ALA A 96 10.98 9.81 15.73
N ASP A 97 11.14 10.75 14.80
CA ASP A 97 12.10 11.86 14.88
C ASP A 97 11.61 13.02 15.77
N LYS A 98 10.42 12.88 16.41
CA LYS A 98 9.81 13.90 17.28
C LYS A 98 9.60 15.25 16.60
N GLN A 99 9.37 15.24 15.28
CA GLN A 99 9.05 16.44 14.51
C GLN A 99 7.57 16.85 14.71
N VAL A 100 6.72 15.90 15.07
CA VAL A 100 5.33 16.15 15.50
C VAL A 100 5.14 15.65 16.92
N THR A 101 4.28 16.35 17.68
CA THR A 101 3.98 16.00 19.07
C THR A 101 2.59 15.38 19.15
N LEU A 102 2.53 14.13 19.60
CA LEU A 102 1.27 13.47 19.88
C LEU A 102 0.75 13.90 21.25
N LYS A 103 -0.56 14.09 21.36
CA LYS A 103 -1.25 14.36 22.64
C LYS A 103 -1.41 13.05 23.41
N ASP A 104 -1.52 13.17 24.73
CA ASP A 104 -1.90 12.01 25.54
C ASP A 104 -3.30 11.51 25.16
N GLY A 105 -3.39 10.21 24.91
CA GLY A 105 -4.65 9.57 24.50
C GLY A 105 -4.42 8.38 23.56
N PRO A 106 -5.43 7.55 23.33
CA PRO A 106 -5.29 6.35 22.52
C PRO A 106 -5.26 6.62 21.01
N THR A 107 -5.74 7.79 20.57
CA THR A 107 -5.80 8.16 19.15
C THR A 107 -5.49 9.64 18.98
N ASN A 108 -4.63 9.94 18.04
CA ASN A 108 -4.31 11.28 17.57
C ASN A 108 -4.66 11.40 16.09
N VAL A 109 -4.83 12.61 15.61
CA VAL A 109 -5.01 12.90 14.18
C VAL A 109 -3.86 13.76 13.73
N LEU A 110 -3.13 13.30 12.71
CA LEU A 110 -2.20 14.11 11.95
C LEU A 110 -2.81 14.44 10.60
N THR A 111 -2.68 15.68 10.18
CA THR A 111 -3.20 16.14 8.90
C THR A 111 -2.03 16.34 7.93
N VAL A 112 -2.03 15.60 6.83
CA VAL A 112 -0.94 15.62 5.85
C VAL A 112 -1.41 16.19 4.53
N GLN A 113 -0.74 17.22 4.06
CA GLN A 113 -0.95 17.81 2.75
C GLN A 113 -0.19 17.02 1.69
N THR A 114 -0.81 16.75 0.55
CA THR A 114 -0.19 16.23 -0.68
C THR A 114 -0.64 17.03 -1.88
N ASP A 115 -0.08 16.78 -3.05
CA ASP A 115 -0.57 17.38 -4.29
C ASP A 115 -1.88 16.73 -4.80
N GLY A 116 -2.30 15.61 -4.20
CA GLY A 116 -3.61 14.96 -4.40
C GLY A 116 -4.70 15.38 -3.41
N GLY A 117 -4.37 16.21 -2.40
CA GLY A 117 -5.31 16.63 -1.36
C GLY A 117 -4.74 16.60 0.04
N VAL A 118 -5.62 16.77 1.03
CA VAL A 118 -5.29 16.75 2.45
C VAL A 118 -5.86 15.48 3.08
N PHE A 119 -5.02 14.73 3.77
CA PHE A 119 -5.37 13.44 4.34
C PHE A 119 -5.23 13.45 5.87
N PRO A 120 -6.31 13.20 6.62
CA PRO A 120 -6.23 12.93 8.04
C PRO A 120 -5.73 11.49 8.26
N LEU A 121 -4.71 11.34 9.08
CA LEU A 121 -4.18 10.08 9.52
C LEU A 121 -4.51 9.87 10.99
N LEU A 122 -5.13 8.73 11.30
CA LEU A 122 -5.38 8.33 12.68
C LEU A 122 -4.15 7.60 13.21
N VAL A 123 -3.52 8.17 14.21
CA VAL A 123 -2.34 7.59 14.90
C VAL A 123 -2.81 6.94 16.18
N ASN A 124 -2.84 5.63 16.21
CA ASN A 124 -3.25 4.84 17.37
C ASN A 124 -2.05 4.57 18.28
N THR A 125 -2.20 4.83 19.57
CA THR A 125 -1.15 4.67 20.58
C THR A 125 -1.65 3.88 21.80
N LYS A 126 -0.73 3.21 22.48
CA LYS A 126 -0.95 2.62 23.80
C LYS A 126 0.12 3.14 24.75
N GLY A 127 -0.25 4.11 25.56
CA GLY A 127 0.75 4.90 26.27
C GLY A 127 1.60 5.69 25.28
N ARG A 128 2.91 5.43 25.26
CA ARG A 128 3.86 6.03 24.31
C ARG A 128 4.14 5.18 23.07
N ASP A 129 3.62 3.94 23.06
CA ASP A 129 3.91 3.01 21.98
C ASP A 129 2.94 3.20 20.82
N LEU A 130 3.48 3.42 19.63
CA LEU A 130 2.71 3.50 18.38
C LEU A 130 2.14 2.11 18.05
N GLN A 131 0.82 2.03 17.94
CA GLN A 131 0.11 0.79 17.60
C GLN A 131 -0.17 0.69 16.10
N GLY A 132 -0.28 1.80 15.40
CA GLY A 132 -0.49 1.85 13.96
C GLY A 132 -0.92 3.22 13.50
N ILE A 133 -0.81 3.43 12.20
CA ILE A 133 -1.25 4.63 11.50
C ILE A 133 -2.27 4.21 10.45
N MET A 134 -3.46 4.83 10.48
CA MET A 134 -4.57 4.50 9.60
C MET A 134 -4.96 5.73 8.78
N ILE A 135 -5.29 5.52 7.53
CA ILE A 135 -5.81 6.57 6.62
C ILE A 135 -7.26 6.25 6.32
N MET A 136 -8.13 7.23 6.47
CA MET A 136 -9.50 7.13 6.00
C MET A 136 -9.51 7.25 4.48
N LEU A 137 -10.09 6.27 3.82
CA LEU A 137 -10.32 6.34 2.38
C LEU A 137 -11.45 7.31 2.09
N ASP A 138 -11.33 8.08 1.01
CA ASP A 138 -12.46 8.85 0.48
C ASP A 138 -13.47 7.85 -0.09
N TRP A 139 -14.49 7.56 0.73
CA TRP A 139 -15.51 6.56 0.47
C TRP A 139 -16.84 7.24 0.13
N ASN A 140 -16.85 7.99 -0.98
CA ASN A 140 -18.08 8.64 -1.46
C ASN A 140 -18.95 7.72 -2.31
N GLU A 141 -18.42 6.57 -2.72
CA GLU A 141 -19.09 5.64 -3.64
C GLU A 141 -19.18 4.25 -3.02
N LYS A 142 -20.26 3.53 -3.35
CA LYS A 142 -20.38 2.10 -3.00
C LYS A 142 -19.39 1.30 -3.82
N ALA A 143 -18.88 0.18 -3.26
CA ALA A 143 -18.15 -0.80 -4.04
C ALA A 143 -18.98 -1.21 -5.25
N GLU A 144 -18.39 -1.12 -6.44
CA GLU A 144 -19.01 -1.62 -7.64
C GLU A 144 -18.54 -3.06 -7.90
N PHE A 145 -19.46 -3.93 -8.28
CA PHE A 145 -19.18 -5.33 -8.55
C PHE A 145 -19.59 -5.66 -9.98
N ARG A 146 -18.72 -6.36 -10.71
CA ARG A 146 -19.07 -6.88 -12.03
C ARG A 146 -18.51 -8.27 -12.26
N ARG A 147 -19.17 -9.06 -13.06
CA ARG A 147 -18.64 -10.33 -13.56
C ARG A 147 -17.48 -10.07 -14.53
N ILE A 148 -16.59 -11.03 -14.64
CA ILE A 148 -15.54 -11.08 -15.64
C ILE A 148 -15.76 -12.31 -16.52
N ASP A 149 -15.29 -12.26 -17.76
CA ASP A 149 -15.40 -13.36 -18.73
C ASP A 149 -14.28 -14.40 -18.57
N TYR A 150 -13.97 -14.72 -17.31
CA TYR A 150 -12.98 -15.74 -16.94
C TYR A 150 -13.61 -16.69 -15.92
N ASP A 151 -13.68 -17.97 -16.28
CA ASP A 151 -14.05 -19.02 -15.33
C ASP A 151 -12.85 -19.51 -14.51
N ASN A 152 -13.10 -20.45 -13.58
CA ASN A 152 -12.06 -20.99 -12.72
C ASN A 152 -10.94 -21.69 -13.51
N SER A 153 -11.25 -22.32 -14.65
CA SER A 153 -10.26 -23.02 -15.46
C SER A 153 -9.32 -22.04 -16.17
N MET A 154 -9.88 -21.02 -16.79
CA MET A 154 -9.10 -19.95 -17.46
C MET A 154 -8.23 -19.19 -16.46
N MET A 155 -8.78 -18.91 -15.26
CA MET A 155 -8.04 -18.22 -14.20
C MET A 155 -6.91 -19.11 -13.65
N ALA A 156 -7.18 -20.38 -13.42
CA ALA A 156 -6.18 -21.35 -12.96
C ALA A 156 -5.02 -21.47 -13.96
N GLU A 157 -5.33 -21.58 -15.24
CA GLU A 157 -4.33 -21.62 -16.31
C GLU A 157 -3.45 -20.36 -16.34
N ALA A 158 -4.03 -19.17 -16.14
CA ALA A 158 -3.27 -17.91 -16.10
C ALA A 158 -2.35 -17.81 -14.87
N LEU A 159 -2.73 -18.47 -13.77
CA LEU A 159 -2.01 -18.46 -12.51
C LEU A 159 -1.09 -19.68 -12.31
N GLY A 160 -1.10 -20.65 -13.24
CA GLY A 160 -0.36 -21.91 -13.13
C GLY A 160 -0.87 -22.79 -11.98
N LEU A 161 -2.18 -22.77 -11.75
CA LEU A 161 -2.89 -23.53 -10.72
C LEU A 161 -3.79 -24.59 -11.36
N GLU A 162 -4.30 -25.51 -10.56
CA GLU A 162 -5.39 -26.39 -10.94
C GLU A 162 -6.73 -25.70 -10.68
N SER A 163 -7.77 -26.07 -11.44
CA SER A 163 -9.10 -25.47 -11.31
C SER A 163 -9.71 -25.69 -9.90
N GLU A 164 -9.30 -26.77 -9.23
CA GLU A 164 -9.69 -27.13 -7.87
C GLU A 164 -9.00 -26.27 -6.79
N ASP A 165 -7.91 -25.61 -7.11
CA ASP A 165 -7.24 -24.67 -6.20
C ASP A 165 -8.04 -23.37 -6.01
N ILE A 166 -8.97 -23.06 -6.95
CA ILE A 166 -9.85 -21.89 -6.89
C ILE A 166 -11.20 -22.31 -6.31
N ARG A 167 -11.72 -21.53 -5.37
CA ARG A 167 -13.02 -21.78 -4.73
C ARG A 167 -14.15 -21.72 -5.77
N ARG A 168 -15.10 -22.67 -5.65
CA ARG A 168 -16.27 -22.78 -6.55
C ARG A 168 -17.55 -22.27 -5.92
N ASP A 169 -17.55 -22.10 -4.61
CA ASP A 169 -18.70 -21.62 -3.82
C ASP A 169 -18.81 -20.10 -3.80
N VAL A 170 -17.77 -19.39 -4.27
CA VAL A 170 -17.74 -17.93 -4.40
C VAL A 170 -17.27 -17.55 -5.81
N LEU A 171 -17.85 -16.51 -6.39
CA LEU A 171 -17.57 -16.11 -7.78
C LEU A 171 -16.24 -15.37 -7.88
N ILE A 172 -15.44 -15.65 -8.93
CA ILE A 172 -14.40 -14.73 -9.37
C ILE A 172 -15.10 -13.48 -9.90
N GLN A 173 -14.72 -12.31 -9.38
CA GLN A 173 -15.45 -11.07 -9.65
C GLN A 173 -14.51 -9.87 -9.69
N ALA A 174 -14.78 -8.88 -10.53
CA ALA A 174 -14.10 -7.60 -10.42
C ALA A 174 -14.83 -6.69 -9.43
N VAL A 175 -14.05 -6.04 -8.57
CA VAL A 175 -14.50 -5.07 -7.57
C VAL A 175 -13.78 -3.75 -7.81
N LYS A 176 -14.51 -2.66 -7.81
CA LYS A 176 -13.97 -1.30 -7.85
C LYS A 176 -14.17 -0.63 -6.49
N MET A 177 -13.08 -0.17 -5.96
CA MET A 177 -13.00 0.86 -4.94
C MET A 177 -12.46 2.14 -5.60
N ASN A 178 -11.16 2.38 -5.56
CA ASN A 178 -10.50 3.40 -6.37
C ASN A 178 -10.05 2.84 -7.74
N HIS A 179 -9.78 1.52 -7.78
CA HIS A 179 -9.29 0.79 -8.95
C HIS A 179 -10.09 -0.49 -9.14
N TRP A 180 -10.28 -0.90 -10.39
CA TRP A 180 -10.84 -2.21 -10.67
C TRP A 180 -9.83 -3.31 -10.36
N SER A 181 -10.22 -4.28 -9.56
CA SER A 181 -9.40 -5.41 -9.15
C SER A 181 -10.19 -6.72 -9.26
N VAL A 182 -9.58 -7.76 -9.83
CA VAL A 182 -10.20 -9.09 -9.86
C VAL A 182 -9.92 -9.81 -8.55
N MET A 183 -10.96 -10.30 -7.92
CA MET A 183 -10.92 -11.10 -6.69
C MET A 183 -10.93 -12.57 -7.01
N VAL A 184 -9.88 -13.29 -6.59
CA VAL A 184 -9.69 -14.72 -6.84
C VAL A 184 -9.58 -15.45 -5.50
N PRO A 185 -10.69 -15.98 -4.97
CA PRO A 185 -10.66 -16.75 -3.73
C PRO A 185 -10.04 -18.13 -3.97
N VAL A 186 -9.04 -18.49 -3.16
CA VAL A 186 -8.37 -19.79 -3.25
C VAL A 186 -8.73 -20.70 -2.06
N THR A 187 -8.54 -22.02 -2.25
CA THR A 187 -9.01 -23.04 -1.30
C THR A 187 -8.13 -23.20 -0.07
N SER A 188 -6.85 -22.80 -0.15
CA SER A 188 -5.93 -22.86 0.99
C SER A 188 -4.81 -21.83 0.89
N ARG A 189 -4.15 -21.54 2.02
CA ARG A 189 -2.97 -20.68 2.06
C ARG A 189 -1.83 -21.21 1.17
N ASP A 190 -1.68 -22.55 1.12
CA ASP A 190 -0.59 -23.18 0.36
C ASP A 190 -0.72 -22.94 -1.15
N VAL A 191 -1.95 -22.76 -1.64
CA VAL A 191 -2.21 -22.41 -3.05
C VAL A 191 -1.54 -21.09 -3.43
N LEU A 192 -1.54 -20.11 -2.54
CA LEU A 192 -0.86 -18.84 -2.81
C LEU A 192 0.65 -19.04 -3.11
N GLY A 193 1.28 -20.03 -2.46
CA GLY A 193 2.68 -20.39 -2.69
C GLY A 193 2.92 -21.12 -4.01
N LYS A 194 1.92 -21.83 -4.54
CA LYS A 194 2.02 -22.61 -5.78
C LYS A 194 1.98 -21.76 -7.06
N VAL A 195 1.46 -20.52 -6.97
CA VAL A 195 1.21 -19.68 -8.14
C VAL A 195 2.46 -19.49 -8.98
N VAL A 196 2.40 -19.95 -10.22
CA VAL A 196 3.39 -19.73 -11.28
C VAL A 196 2.75 -18.86 -12.35
N LYS A 197 2.94 -17.55 -12.20
CA LYS A 197 2.27 -16.54 -13.03
C LYS A 197 2.64 -16.65 -14.51
N ASN A 198 1.65 -16.80 -15.37
CA ASN A 198 1.80 -16.57 -16.79
C ASN A 198 1.55 -15.08 -17.08
N ARG A 199 2.65 -14.30 -17.17
CA ARG A 199 2.59 -12.86 -17.30
C ARG A 199 1.73 -12.40 -18.49
N SER A 200 1.90 -13.02 -19.65
CA SER A 200 1.14 -12.65 -20.85
C SER A 200 -0.36 -12.87 -20.67
N LYS A 201 -0.77 -14.00 -20.08
CA LYS A 201 -2.18 -14.29 -19.82
C LYS A 201 -2.78 -13.31 -18.80
N LEU A 202 -2.05 -12.99 -17.73
CA LEU A 202 -2.52 -12.05 -16.70
C LEU A 202 -2.62 -10.62 -17.25
N VAL A 203 -1.71 -10.21 -18.14
CA VAL A 203 -1.80 -8.91 -18.83
C VAL A 203 -3.02 -8.88 -19.77
N ASN A 204 -3.24 -9.92 -20.57
CA ASN A 204 -4.39 -10.00 -21.45
C ASN A 204 -5.71 -9.96 -20.66
N LEU A 205 -5.80 -10.74 -19.55
CA LEU A 205 -6.94 -10.70 -18.65
C LEU A 205 -7.20 -9.28 -18.13
N ALA A 206 -6.16 -8.60 -17.71
CA ALA A 206 -6.29 -7.24 -17.19
C ALA A 206 -6.80 -6.26 -18.26
N LEU A 207 -6.27 -6.36 -19.48
CA LEU A 207 -6.69 -5.52 -20.61
C LEU A 207 -8.14 -5.80 -21.04
N GLU A 208 -8.49 -7.06 -21.25
CA GLU A 208 -9.83 -7.49 -21.70
C GLU A 208 -10.91 -7.10 -20.69
N ASN A 209 -10.58 -7.14 -19.41
CA ASN A 209 -11.51 -6.80 -18.33
C ASN A 209 -11.33 -5.37 -17.79
N ASN A 210 -10.42 -4.57 -18.35
CA ASN A 210 -10.11 -3.22 -17.86
C ASN A 210 -9.97 -3.19 -16.33
N VAL A 211 -9.01 -3.97 -15.81
CA VAL A 211 -8.68 -4.08 -14.39
C VAL A 211 -7.20 -3.81 -14.17
N GLU A 212 -6.85 -3.27 -13.02
CA GLU A 212 -5.48 -2.93 -12.68
C GLU A 212 -4.78 -4.02 -11.88
N PHE A 213 -5.53 -4.67 -10.98
CA PHE A 213 -4.99 -5.67 -10.08
C PHE A 213 -5.69 -7.02 -10.20
N ILE A 214 -4.95 -8.09 -9.93
CA ILE A 214 -5.46 -9.45 -9.75
C ILE A 214 -5.07 -9.87 -8.34
N CYS A 215 -6.08 -10.07 -7.48
CA CYS A 215 -5.92 -10.26 -6.05
C CYS A 215 -6.33 -11.68 -5.67
N LEU A 216 -5.34 -12.54 -5.42
CA LEU A 216 -5.60 -13.85 -4.83
C LEU A 216 -5.67 -13.70 -3.32
N PHE A 217 -6.62 -14.40 -2.69
CA PHE A 217 -6.72 -14.39 -1.24
C PHE A 217 -7.27 -15.69 -0.68
N TYR A 218 -6.84 -15.99 0.53
CA TYR A 218 -7.34 -17.09 1.36
C TYR A 218 -7.80 -16.56 2.72
N VAL A 219 -8.94 -17.02 3.18
CA VAL A 219 -9.47 -16.77 4.52
C VAL A 219 -9.90 -18.09 5.15
N ASN A 220 -9.58 -18.27 6.44
CA ASN A 220 -10.10 -19.39 7.22
C ASN A 220 -11.36 -18.94 7.97
N GLU A 221 -12.52 -19.17 7.39
CA GLU A 221 -13.83 -18.75 7.94
C GLU A 221 -14.18 -19.41 9.28
N ALA A 222 -13.50 -20.51 9.62
CA ALA A 222 -13.70 -21.19 10.90
C ALA A 222 -13.07 -20.45 12.10
N GLN A 223 -12.26 -19.41 11.85
CA GLN A 223 -11.58 -18.63 12.88
C GLN A 223 -12.11 -17.20 12.90
N ALA A 224 -12.69 -16.78 14.03
CA ALA A 224 -13.30 -15.45 14.18
C ALA A 224 -12.32 -14.27 13.99
N GLU A 225 -11.03 -14.49 14.25
CA GLU A 225 -9.94 -13.50 14.04
C GLU A 225 -8.98 -13.98 12.95
N SER A 226 -9.52 -14.49 11.84
CA SER A 226 -8.66 -15.02 10.79
C SER A 226 -7.92 -13.90 10.06
N LYS A 227 -6.60 -14.06 9.97
CA LYS A 227 -5.79 -13.29 9.03
C LYS A 227 -6.15 -13.73 7.61
N ILE A 228 -6.22 -12.74 6.72
CA ILE A 228 -6.47 -12.96 5.29
C ILE A 228 -5.11 -12.97 4.61
N TYR A 229 -4.76 -14.07 3.98
CA TYR A 229 -3.50 -14.20 3.25
C TYR A 229 -3.73 -13.81 1.80
N THR A 230 -2.84 -12.96 1.26
CA THR A 230 -3.01 -12.40 -0.08
C THR A 230 -1.75 -12.48 -0.92
N ARG A 231 -1.93 -12.54 -2.24
CA ARG A 231 -0.93 -12.20 -3.27
C ARG A 231 -1.59 -11.30 -4.30
N VAL A 232 -0.90 -10.23 -4.66
CA VAL A 232 -1.45 -9.21 -5.56
C VAL A 232 -0.53 -9.02 -6.75
N PHE A 233 -1.09 -9.13 -7.93
CA PHE A 233 -0.42 -8.85 -9.20
C PHE A 233 -0.94 -7.54 -9.77
N ASN A 234 -0.03 -6.74 -10.32
CA ASN A 234 -0.30 -5.49 -11.02
C ASN A 234 0.12 -5.60 -12.50
N PRO A 235 -0.72 -6.20 -13.36
CA PRO A 235 -0.41 -6.33 -14.78
C PRO A 235 -0.22 -4.99 -15.49
N SER A 236 -0.91 -3.93 -15.04
CA SER A 236 -0.84 -2.59 -15.64
C SER A 236 0.54 -1.94 -15.48
N ALA A 237 1.24 -2.20 -14.38
CA ALA A 237 2.61 -1.72 -14.19
C ALA A 237 3.58 -2.22 -15.28
N SER A 238 3.29 -3.41 -15.84
CA SER A 238 4.09 -3.98 -16.94
C SER A 238 3.94 -3.24 -18.26
N MET A 239 2.80 -2.58 -18.48
CA MET A 239 2.52 -1.84 -19.72
C MET A 239 3.30 -0.52 -19.75
N ASN A 240 3.65 0.01 -18.60
CA ASN A 240 4.42 1.25 -18.44
C ASN A 240 5.96 1.02 -18.45
N GLY A 241 6.42 -0.16 -18.87
CA GLY A 241 7.86 -0.46 -19.03
C GLY A 241 8.59 -0.85 -17.74
N SER A 242 7.91 -0.91 -16.59
CA SER A 242 8.48 -1.35 -15.32
C SER A 242 8.34 -2.87 -15.18
N SER A 243 9.41 -3.62 -15.51
CA SER A 243 9.38 -5.09 -15.46
C SER A 243 9.30 -5.64 -14.03
N ASP A 244 9.71 -4.88 -13.03
CA ASP A 244 9.93 -5.37 -11.68
C ASP A 244 8.72 -5.26 -10.75
N ASN A 245 7.71 -4.46 -11.13
CA ASN A 245 6.52 -4.19 -10.29
C ASN A 245 5.29 -5.03 -10.66
N PHE A 246 5.46 -6.14 -11.38
CA PHE A 246 4.34 -7.01 -11.77
C PHE A 246 3.67 -7.69 -10.56
N GLU A 247 4.41 -7.98 -9.52
CA GLU A 247 3.90 -8.48 -8.25
C GLU A 247 4.32 -7.49 -7.16
N ASP A 248 3.34 -6.89 -6.56
CA ASP A 248 3.58 -5.89 -5.52
C ASP A 248 4.09 -6.55 -4.24
N VAL A 249 5.12 -5.98 -3.63
CA VAL A 249 5.73 -6.53 -2.42
C VAL A 249 4.67 -6.58 -1.31
N ILE A 250 4.08 -5.43 -0.99
CA ILE A 250 2.94 -5.32 -0.09
C ILE A 250 2.18 -4.06 -0.51
N THR A 251 0.94 -4.23 -0.98
CA THR A 251 0.13 -3.12 -1.47
C THR A 251 -1.07 -2.86 -0.58
N GLY A 252 -1.23 -1.60 -0.18
CA GLY A 252 -2.42 -1.14 0.53
C GLY A 252 -3.64 -0.95 -0.37
N LEU A 253 -3.44 -0.74 -1.67
CA LEU A 253 -4.50 -0.26 -2.58
C LEU A 253 -5.59 -1.29 -2.87
N SER A 254 -5.26 -2.58 -2.92
CA SER A 254 -6.20 -3.65 -3.27
C SER A 254 -6.96 -4.23 -2.08
N ASN A 255 -6.41 -4.13 -0.87
CA ASN A 255 -6.99 -4.77 0.32
C ASN A 255 -8.39 -4.25 0.70
N PRO A 256 -8.74 -2.96 0.57
CA PRO A 256 -10.11 -2.50 0.74
C PRO A 256 -11.09 -3.16 -0.21
N GLY A 257 -10.70 -3.40 -1.45
CA GLY A 257 -11.51 -4.13 -2.43
C GLY A 257 -11.74 -5.59 -2.04
N ILE A 258 -10.69 -6.27 -1.52
CA ILE A 258 -10.83 -7.64 -1.01
C ILE A 258 -11.75 -7.64 0.21
N ALA A 259 -11.61 -6.67 1.14
CA ALA A 259 -12.46 -6.55 2.32
C ALA A 259 -13.94 -6.32 1.94
N ALA A 260 -14.21 -5.42 0.99
CA ALA A 260 -15.56 -5.16 0.48
C ALA A 260 -16.16 -6.40 -0.20
N TYR A 261 -15.36 -7.11 -1.01
CA TYR A 261 -15.76 -8.38 -1.61
C TYR A 261 -16.13 -9.42 -0.56
N MET A 262 -15.28 -9.60 0.46
CA MET A 262 -15.51 -10.56 1.53
C MET A 262 -16.74 -10.22 2.37
N TYR A 263 -16.98 -8.94 2.58
CA TYR A 263 -18.19 -8.44 3.27
C TYR A 263 -19.44 -8.75 2.46
N GLU A 264 -19.47 -8.46 1.17
CA GLU A 264 -20.60 -8.73 0.26
C GLU A 264 -20.94 -10.22 0.20
N HIS A 265 -19.90 -11.07 0.10
CA HIS A 265 -20.06 -12.54 0.02
C HIS A 265 -20.13 -13.23 1.39
N LYS A 266 -20.18 -12.48 2.49
CA LYS A 266 -20.29 -13.00 3.87
C LYS A 266 -19.16 -13.97 4.26
N LEU A 267 -17.97 -13.75 3.73
CA LEU A 267 -16.77 -14.53 4.06
C LEU A 267 -16.09 -14.05 5.35
N ILE A 268 -16.52 -12.92 5.88
CA ILE A 268 -16.15 -12.34 7.16
C ILE A 268 -17.43 -11.95 7.91
N PRO A 269 -17.36 -11.78 9.25
CA PRO A 269 -18.52 -11.33 10.01
C PRO A 269 -19.07 -10.01 9.45
N THR A 270 -20.39 -9.94 9.25
CA THR A 270 -21.09 -8.75 8.77
C THR A 270 -21.87 -8.04 9.87
N SER A 271 -21.90 -8.62 11.07
CA SER A 271 -22.55 -8.06 12.25
C SER A 271 -21.59 -7.20 13.05
N GLY A 272 -22.07 -6.05 13.53
CA GLY A 272 -21.29 -5.09 14.29
C GLY A 272 -21.14 -3.76 13.57
N SER A 273 -20.85 -2.69 14.32
CA SER A 273 -20.62 -1.35 13.75
C SER A 273 -19.19 -1.13 13.28
N LYS A 274 -18.29 -2.06 13.60
CA LYS A 274 -16.85 -1.98 13.26
C LYS A 274 -16.33 -3.37 12.96
N ILE A 275 -15.75 -3.54 11.78
CA ILE A 275 -15.16 -4.79 11.30
C ILE A 275 -13.70 -4.52 11.00
N ILE A 276 -12.81 -5.24 11.64
CA ILE A 276 -11.37 -5.12 11.47
C ILE A 276 -10.85 -6.41 10.86
N THR A 277 -10.11 -6.29 9.78
CA THR A 277 -9.46 -7.41 9.09
C THR A 277 -7.97 -7.14 8.93
N THR A 278 -7.15 -8.16 9.16
CA THR A 278 -5.70 -8.09 8.95
C THR A 278 -5.33 -8.92 7.72
N PHE A 279 -4.77 -8.25 6.74
CA PHE A 279 -4.27 -8.86 5.52
C PHE A 279 -2.78 -9.13 5.67
N VAL A 280 -2.38 -10.35 5.39
CA VAL A 280 -0.97 -10.77 5.40
C VAL A 280 -0.55 -11.02 3.96
N GLN A 281 0.38 -10.23 3.47
CA GLN A 281 0.96 -10.40 2.14
C GLN A 281 2.41 -10.83 2.28
N GLN A 282 2.80 -11.83 1.51
CA GLN A 282 4.17 -12.28 1.40
C GLN A 282 4.68 -12.01 -0.01
N SER A 283 5.81 -11.31 -0.12
CA SER A 283 6.46 -11.05 -1.39
C SER A 283 7.31 -12.24 -1.83
N LYS A 284 7.74 -12.21 -3.09
CA LYS A 284 8.58 -13.26 -3.69
C LYS A 284 9.96 -13.40 -3.00
N ASP A 285 10.51 -12.32 -2.50
CA ASP A 285 11.78 -12.27 -1.77
C ASP A 285 11.66 -12.65 -0.29
N GLY A 286 10.45 -13.06 0.14
CA GLY A 286 10.17 -13.58 1.48
C GLY A 286 9.79 -12.53 2.51
N ARG A 287 9.69 -11.25 2.14
CA ARG A 287 9.18 -10.22 3.05
C ARG A 287 7.71 -10.47 3.37
N ILE A 288 7.33 -10.26 4.62
CA ILE A 288 5.95 -10.38 5.09
C ILE A 288 5.48 -9.04 5.62
N GLY A 289 4.27 -8.62 5.22
CA GLY A 289 3.65 -7.42 5.77
C GLY A 289 2.22 -7.63 6.18
N GLU A 290 1.78 -6.82 7.12
CA GLU A 290 0.44 -6.83 7.68
C GLU A 290 -0.24 -5.48 7.45
N ILE A 291 -1.35 -5.53 6.72
CA ILE A 291 -2.18 -4.35 6.44
C ILE A 291 -3.49 -4.55 7.18
N VAL A 292 -3.89 -3.54 7.93
CA VAL A 292 -5.16 -3.52 8.63
C VAL A 292 -6.17 -2.74 7.79
N VAL A 293 -7.33 -3.32 7.55
CA VAL A 293 -8.50 -2.66 6.99
C VAL A 293 -9.59 -2.64 8.06
N GLU A 294 -10.10 -1.48 8.36
CA GLU A 294 -11.21 -1.26 9.26
C GLU A 294 -12.39 -0.70 8.48
N MET A 295 -13.52 -1.36 8.56
CA MET A 295 -14.78 -0.90 7.97
C MET A 295 -15.74 -0.50 9.10
N VAL A 296 -16.29 0.69 9.00
CA VAL A 296 -17.39 1.17 9.88
C VAL A 296 -18.69 0.97 9.14
N THR A 297 -19.64 0.27 9.77
CA THR A 297 -20.95 -0.05 9.17
C THR A 297 -22.09 0.55 9.95
N VAL A 298 -23.12 0.98 9.24
CA VAL A 298 -24.40 1.44 9.81
C VAL A 298 -25.52 0.72 9.04
N ASN A 299 -26.35 -0.02 9.75
CA ASN A 299 -27.40 -0.85 9.14
C ASN A 299 -26.87 -1.75 8.02
N GLU A 300 -25.77 -2.45 8.29
CA GLU A 300 -25.09 -3.35 7.36
C GLU A 300 -24.57 -2.66 6.07
N ILE A 301 -24.50 -1.34 6.06
CA ILE A 301 -23.90 -0.57 4.95
C ILE A 301 -22.56 -0.03 5.41
N ILE A 302 -21.51 -0.29 4.64
CA ILE A 302 -20.18 0.28 4.88
C ILE A 302 -20.27 1.80 4.69
N LYS A 303 -19.89 2.56 5.72
CA LYS A 303 -19.89 4.02 5.73
C LYS A 303 -18.51 4.62 5.64
N GLU A 304 -17.52 3.99 6.30
CA GLU A 304 -16.15 4.45 6.30
C GLU A 304 -15.23 3.24 6.15
N ILE A 305 -14.12 3.44 5.50
CA ILE A 305 -13.06 2.44 5.39
C ILE A 305 -11.74 3.12 5.75
N TYR A 306 -11.02 2.51 6.65
CA TYR A 306 -9.66 2.91 7.02
C TYR A 306 -8.69 1.81 6.61
N ILE A 307 -7.53 2.23 6.14
CA ILE A 307 -6.42 1.34 5.81
C ILE A 307 -5.14 1.81 6.48
N GLY A 308 -4.34 0.88 6.95
CA GLY A 308 -3.07 1.24 7.56
C GLY A 308 -2.29 0.07 8.11
N GLY A 309 -1.41 0.38 9.04
CA GLY A 309 -0.53 -0.61 9.67
C GLY A 309 0.53 0.04 10.53
N LYS A 310 1.53 -0.76 10.86
CA LYS A 310 2.73 -0.32 11.59
C LYS A 310 3.84 0.05 10.62
N ALA A 311 4.89 0.68 11.13
CA ALA A 311 6.14 0.88 10.43
C ALA A 311 7.30 0.80 11.40
N THR A 312 8.50 0.55 10.89
CA THR A 312 9.72 0.45 11.70
C THR A 312 10.90 1.08 10.97
N SER A 313 11.85 1.64 11.74
CA SER A 313 13.07 2.22 11.18
C SER A 313 14.09 1.14 10.82
N VAL A 314 14.76 1.34 9.70
CA VAL A 314 15.83 0.44 9.20
C VAL A 314 17.16 1.17 9.16
N LEU A 315 17.18 2.42 8.64
CA LEU A 315 18.41 3.19 8.48
C LEU A 315 18.14 4.69 8.57
N ASP A 316 19.03 5.36 9.29
CA ASP A 316 19.13 6.82 9.32
C ASP A 316 20.44 7.25 8.69
N GLY A 317 20.38 8.20 7.75
CA GLY A 317 21.58 8.59 7.01
C GLY A 317 21.51 9.98 6.39
N LYS A 318 22.64 10.35 5.74
CA LYS A 318 22.75 11.60 4.98
C LYS A 318 23.28 11.30 3.58
N MET A 319 22.55 11.75 2.58
CA MET A 319 22.95 11.69 1.18
C MET A 319 23.60 13.02 0.77
N ARG A 320 24.59 12.95 -0.11
CA ARG A 320 25.24 14.13 -0.69
C ARG A 320 24.70 14.35 -2.10
N LEU A 321 24.16 15.53 -2.32
CA LEU A 321 23.79 15.99 -3.66
C LEU A 321 24.86 16.97 -4.14
N THR A 322 25.40 16.70 -5.31
CA THR A 322 26.37 17.57 -5.97
C THR A 322 25.61 18.53 -6.89
N GLN A 323 25.67 19.83 -6.61
CA GLN A 323 25.19 20.82 -7.59
C GLN A 323 26.30 20.99 -8.64
N TYR A 324 25.97 20.69 -9.91
CA TYR A 324 26.82 20.95 -11.07
C TYR A 324 26.65 22.37 -11.59
#